data_aa463364bb02d1f4609dc2597c030b26
#
_entry.id   aa463364bb02d1f4609dc2597c030b26
#
_cell.length_a   1.000
_cell.length_b   1.000
_cell.length_c   1.000
_cell.angle_alpha   90.00
_cell.angle_beta   90.00
_cell.angle_gamma   90.00
#
_symmetry.space_group_name_H-M   'P 1'
#
loop_
_entity.id
_entity.type
_entity.pdbx_description
1 polymer ?
#
loop_
_entity_poly.entity_id
_entity_poly.type
_entity_poly.pdbx_seq_one_letter_code
_entity_poly.pdbx_strand_id
1 'polypeptide(L)'
;MDLFAKFENQLGPIGNEADKVPGYFSFPKLEGEIANRMMFQGKERIVWSLNNYLGLANHPEVRKADADAAAQYGLAYPMGARMMSGNSNNHELLEKNLAEFVGKPDAMLLNYGYQGMVSAIDNLVTRHDVIVYDAESHACILDGVRLHAGKRYVFKHNDMEDFAKQMKRATALVEGTPGGILVITEGVFGMSGNMGKLDEIIKMKDQFEFRLFVDDAHGFGTMGKTGAGAGEELGCMDGIDLYFSTFAKSMASIGGFIAGETKILKFLRYNMRSQVFAKSLPMPLVLGNLKRLELLRTKPELKEKLWHNVRRLQGGLRERGFDIGTTNTPVTPVFLHGNHDLYETTQLIFDLRENYHIFCSVVMYPVIPKGQLMLRLIPTAVHTDQDIDETLNAFTEVREKLDNKTYPRELPPIQSVAAAATV
;
A
#
# COMPACT_ATOMS: atom_id res chain seq x y z
N MET A 1 -36.87 13.46 8.52
CA MET A 1 -35.53 14.11 8.47
C MET A 1 -34.92 13.71 7.13
N ASP A 2 -34.48 14.68 6.35
CA ASP A 2 -33.82 14.42 5.08
C ASP A 2 -32.51 13.64 5.33
N LEU A 3 -32.27 12.61 4.52
CA LEU A 3 -31.10 11.75 4.63
C LEU A 3 -29.80 12.55 4.43
N PHE A 4 -29.80 13.58 3.59
CA PHE A 4 -28.62 14.37 3.26
C PHE A 4 -28.38 15.54 4.22
N ALA A 5 -29.38 16.00 4.97
CA ALA A 5 -29.24 17.10 5.93
C ALA A 5 -28.13 16.88 6.97
N LYS A 6 -27.84 15.61 7.33
CA LYS A 6 -26.74 15.28 8.25
C LYS A 6 -25.33 15.57 7.71
N PHE A 7 -25.19 15.80 6.40
CA PHE A 7 -23.90 16.07 5.76
C PHE A 7 -23.65 17.57 5.52
N GLU A 8 -24.65 18.45 5.74
CA GLU A 8 -24.51 19.89 5.47
C GLU A 8 -23.39 20.55 6.28
N ASN A 9 -23.10 20.02 7.48
CA ASN A 9 -22.07 20.57 8.39
C ASN A 9 -21.05 19.52 8.85
N GLN A 10 -20.94 18.36 8.16
CA GLN A 10 -20.06 17.28 8.56
C GLN A 10 -19.39 16.63 7.34
N LEU A 11 -18.11 16.89 7.17
CA LEU A 11 -17.28 16.27 6.14
C LEU A 11 -16.55 15.01 6.65
N GLY A 12 -16.91 14.56 7.85
CA GLY A 12 -16.24 13.45 8.53
C GLY A 12 -14.91 13.84 9.18
N PRO A 13 -14.27 12.93 9.93
CA PRO A 13 -13.07 13.26 10.73
C PRO A 13 -11.90 13.82 9.93
N ILE A 14 -11.70 13.34 8.71
CA ILE A 14 -10.64 13.82 7.82
C ILE A 14 -11.08 15.12 7.15
N GLY A 15 -12.31 15.17 6.61
CA GLY A 15 -12.79 16.28 5.81
C GLY A 15 -12.89 17.58 6.60
N ASN A 16 -13.34 17.54 7.85
CA ASN A 16 -13.49 18.74 8.69
C ASN A 16 -12.15 19.46 8.94
N GLU A 17 -11.05 18.75 8.98
CA GLU A 17 -9.71 19.36 9.10
C GLU A 17 -9.13 19.70 7.71
N ALA A 18 -9.35 18.85 6.74
CA ALA A 18 -8.81 19.00 5.39
C ALA A 18 -9.40 20.21 4.64
N ASP A 19 -10.66 20.54 4.88
CA ASP A 19 -11.37 21.64 4.21
C ASP A 19 -10.89 23.03 4.64
N LYS A 20 -10.16 23.13 5.75
CA LYS A 20 -9.57 24.40 6.20
C LYS A 20 -8.52 24.94 5.24
N VAL A 21 -7.83 24.05 4.51
CA VAL A 21 -6.79 24.42 3.54
C VAL A 21 -6.86 23.48 2.33
N PRO A 22 -7.90 23.61 1.48
CA PRO A 22 -8.11 22.74 0.35
C PRO A 22 -6.97 22.86 -0.69
N GLY A 23 -6.56 21.73 -1.24
CA GLY A 23 -5.51 21.66 -2.29
C GLY A 23 -4.08 21.78 -1.78
N TYR A 24 -3.86 22.06 -0.51
CA TYR A 24 -2.52 22.08 0.08
C TYR A 24 -2.22 20.80 0.87
N PHE A 25 -3.02 20.47 1.88
CA PHE A 25 -2.85 19.25 2.68
C PHE A 25 -3.63 18.07 2.12
N SER A 26 -4.83 18.32 1.62
CA SER A 26 -5.71 17.33 1.00
C SER A 26 -5.89 17.64 -0.48
N PHE A 27 -5.94 16.57 -1.29
CA PHE A 27 -6.04 16.64 -2.74
C PHE A 27 -4.95 17.52 -3.41
N PRO A 28 -3.65 17.45 -2.98
CA PRO A 28 -2.60 18.24 -3.58
C PRO A 28 -2.41 17.84 -5.03
N LYS A 29 -2.14 18.83 -5.89
CA LYS A 29 -1.84 18.60 -7.31
C LYS A 29 -0.33 18.63 -7.51
N LEU A 30 0.25 17.43 -7.70
CA LEU A 30 1.61 17.30 -8.20
C LEU A 30 1.55 17.30 -9.72
N GLU A 31 2.37 18.12 -10.37
CA GLU A 31 2.35 18.34 -11.81
C GLU A 31 3.65 17.86 -12.46
N GLY A 32 3.56 17.56 -13.76
CA GLY A 32 4.66 17.03 -14.53
C GLY A 32 4.72 15.50 -14.58
N GLU A 33 5.83 14.96 -15.01
CA GLU A 33 6.05 13.51 -15.05
C GLU A 33 6.34 12.97 -13.63
N ILE A 34 5.91 11.74 -13.38
CA ILE A 34 6.19 11.09 -12.08
C ILE A 34 7.71 10.89 -11.93
N ALA A 35 8.31 11.56 -10.96
CA ALA A 35 9.75 11.54 -10.72
C ALA A 35 10.06 11.69 -9.22
N ASN A 36 11.36 11.67 -8.86
CA ASN A 36 11.84 12.02 -7.52
C ASN A 36 11.62 13.49 -7.18
N ARG A 37 11.55 14.36 -8.21
CA ARG A 37 11.20 15.77 -8.07
C ARG A 37 10.03 16.10 -8.99
N MET A 38 9.03 16.81 -8.46
CA MET A 38 7.83 17.22 -9.20
C MET A 38 7.42 18.64 -8.79
N MET A 39 6.63 19.27 -9.65
CA MET A 39 6.09 20.60 -9.38
C MET A 39 4.91 20.52 -8.42
N PHE A 40 4.93 21.36 -7.41
CA PHE A 40 3.79 21.63 -6.53
C PHE A 40 3.67 23.12 -6.30
N GLN A 41 2.52 23.69 -6.71
CA GLN A 41 2.28 25.13 -6.64
C GLN A 41 3.38 25.98 -7.26
N GLY A 42 3.79 25.62 -8.49
CA GLY A 42 4.76 26.35 -9.29
C GLY A 42 6.22 26.24 -8.84
N LYS A 43 6.53 25.42 -7.85
CA LYS A 43 7.90 25.17 -7.38
C LYS A 43 8.21 23.67 -7.36
N GLU A 44 9.44 23.32 -7.68
CA GLU A 44 9.92 21.94 -7.63
C GLU A 44 10.08 21.46 -6.18
N ARG A 45 9.70 20.18 -5.93
CA ARG A 45 9.81 19.53 -4.62
C ARG A 45 10.42 18.13 -4.77
N ILE A 46 11.22 17.72 -3.80
CA ILE A 46 11.59 16.32 -3.61
C ILE A 46 10.37 15.57 -3.09
N VAL A 47 9.93 14.53 -3.79
CA VAL A 47 8.65 13.88 -3.51
C VAL A 47 8.85 12.51 -2.86
N TRP A 48 8.54 12.41 -1.57
CA TRP A 48 8.62 11.18 -0.77
C TRP A 48 7.25 10.50 -0.57
N SER A 49 6.20 10.94 -1.26
CA SER A 49 4.82 10.45 -1.05
C SER A 49 4.34 9.40 -2.05
N LEU A 50 5.11 9.12 -3.11
CA LEU A 50 4.71 8.21 -4.18
C LEU A 50 5.25 6.79 -3.95
N ASN A 51 4.37 5.78 -4.08
CA ASN A 51 4.77 4.37 -3.94
C ASN A 51 5.47 3.81 -5.20
N ASN A 52 6.18 4.64 -5.95
CA ASN A 52 6.91 4.27 -7.18
C ASN A 52 8.28 3.64 -6.84
N TYR A 53 8.28 2.63 -5.97
CA TYR A 53 9.49 2.05 -5.35
C TYR A 53 10.66 1.81 -6.32
N LEU A 54 10.38 1.17 -7.45
CA LEU A 54 11.40 0.79 -8.45
C LEU A 54 11.58 1.82 -9.57
N GLY A 55 10.87 2.95 -9.51
CA GLY A 55 10.96 3.98 -10.54
C GLY A 55 10.30 3.62 -11.88
N LEU A 56 9.44 2.60 -11.91
CA LEU A 56 8.87 2.09 -13.16
C LEU A 56 7.85 3.02 -13.83
N ALA A 57 7.31 4.00 -13.12
CA ALA A 57 6.29 4.90 -13.67
C ALA A 57 6.78 5.64 -14.93
N ASN A 58 8.06 6.02 -15.00
CA ASN A 58 8.66 6.70 -16.15
C ASN A 58 9.80 5.91 -16.80
N HIS A 59 9.92 4.61 -16.49
CA HIS A 59 10.95 3.78 -17.12
C HIS A 59 10.72 3.70 -18.64
N PRO A 60 11.75 3.99 -19.48
CA PRO A 60 11.57 4.11 -20.94
C PRO A 60 10.95 2.88 -21.60
N GLU A 61 11.38 1.67 -21.20
CA GLU A 61 10.83 0.42 -21.73
C GLU A 61 9.38 0.20 -21.33
N VAL A 62 9.00 0.63 -20.12
CA VAL A 62 7.62 0.56 -19.62
C VAL A 62 6.73 1.51 -20.39
N ARG A 63 7.13 2.78 -20.53
CA ARG A 63 6.38 3.79 -21.30
C ARG A 63 6.20 3.36 -22.77
N LYS A 64 7.24 2.78 -23.36
CA LYS A 64 7.15 2.25 -24.71
C LYS A 64 6.14 1.11 -24.81
N ALA A 65 6.20 0.14 -23.91
CA ALA A 65 5.26 -1.00 -23.91
C ALA A 65 3.82 -0.57 -23.71
N ASP A 66 3.58 0.37 -22.77
CA ASP A 66 2.24 0.93 -22.53
C ASP A 66 1.70 1.66 -23.78
N ALA A 67 2.54 2.49 -24.44
CA ALA A 67 2.17 3.24 -25.64
C ALA A 67 1.92 2.33 -26.83
N ASP A 68 2.79 1.37 -27.11
CA ASP A 68 2.64 0.41 -28.22
C ASP A 68 1.35 -0.41 -28.05
N ALA A 69 1.07 -0.88 -26.84
CA ALA A 69 -0.13 -1.63 -26.54
C ALA A 69 -1.40 -0.77 -26.66
N ALA A 70 -1.36 0.50 -26.26
CA ALA A 70 -2.46 1.43 -26.42
C ALA A 70 -2.71 1.76 -27.92
N ALA A 71 -1.65 1.91 -28.71
CA ALA A 71 -1.75 2.12 -30.16
C ALA A 71 -2.36 0.90 -30.88
N GLN A 72 -1.99 -0.33 -30.48
CA GLN A 72 -2.45 -1.56 -31.10
C GLN A 72 -3.90 -1.92 -30.72
N TYR A 73 -4.26 -1.79 -29.44
CA TYR A 73 -5.52 -2.32 -28.90
C TYR A 73 -6.51 -1.23 -28.48
N GLY A 74 -6.07 0.00 -28.29
CA GLY A 74 -6.85 1.04 -27.62
C GLY A 74 -7.07 0.72 -26.14
N LEU A 75 -7.69 1.65 -25.43
CA LEU A 75 -7.93 1.50 -23.98
C LEU A 75 -9.13 0.60 -23.64
N ALA A 76 -9.99 0.33 -24.62
CA ALA A 76 -11.25 -0.38 -24.37
C ALA A 76 -11.13 -1.91 -24.49
N TYR A 77 -10.13 -2.41 -25.18
CA TYR A 77 -9.97 -3.86 -25.43
C TYR A 77 -9.46 -4.61 -24.18
N PRO A 78 -10.01 -5.80 -23.89
CA PRO A 78 -11.22 -6.41 -24.44
C PRO A 78 -12.49 -5.83 -23.77
N MET A 79 -13.62 -5.85 -24.51
CA MET A 79 -14.90 -5.24 -24.11
C MET A 79 -15.81 -6.18 -23.33
N GLY A 80 -15.28 -6.96 -22.37
CA GLY A 80 -16.09 -7.88 -21.58
C GLY A 80 -15.45 -8.24 -20.25
N ALA A 81 -16.22 -8.94 -19.40
CA ALA A 81 -15.69 -9.61 -18.23
C ALA A 81 -14.89 -10.85 -18.66
N ARG A 82 -13.89 -11.24 -17.84
CA ARG A 82 -13.04 -12.41 -18.09
C ARG A 82 -13.85 -13.69 -18.37
N MET A 83 -14.94 -13.87 -17.64
CA MET A 83 -15.83 -15.04 -17.78
C MET A 83 -16.52 -15.11 -19.16
N MET A 84 -16.72 -13.98 -19.82
CA MET A 84 -17.47 -13.91 -21.09
C MET A 84 -16.54 -13.67 -22.27
N SER A 85 -16.38 -12.42 -22.68
CA SER A 85 -15.62 -12.02 -23.88
C SER A 85 -14.35 -11.23 -23.57
N GLY A 86 -14.02 -11.06 -22.30
CA GLY A 86 -12.91 -10.23 -21.82
C GLY A 86 -11.63 -11.01 -21.51
N ASN A 87 -11.55 -12.31 -21.80
CA ASN A 87 -10.33 -13.09 -21.61
C ASN A 87 -9.40 -13.03 -22.83
N SER A 88 -8.11 -13.22 -22.65
CA SER A 88 -7.13 -13.34 -23.73
C SER A 88 -5.89 -14.13 -23.28
N ASN A 89 -5.14 -14.63 -24.26
CA ASN A 89 -3.87 -15.31 -24.00
C ASN A 89 -2.88 -14.47 -23.18
N ASN A 90 -2.88 -13.13 -23.37
CA ASN A 90 -1.99 -12.24 -22.62
C ASN A 90 -2.40 -12.10 -21.17
N HIS A 91 -3.70 -12.13 -20.84
CA HIS A 91 -4.16 -12.18 -19.47
C HIS A 91 -3.68 -13.46 -18.76
N GLU A 92 -3.86 -14.60 -19.43
CA GLU A 92 -3.42 -15.91 -18.89
C GLU A 92 -1.90 -16.00 -18.78
N LEU A 93 -1.17 -15.43 -19.75
CA LEU A 93 0.29 -15.34 -19.69
C LEU A 93 0.76 -14.50 -18.51
N LEU A 94 0.12 -13.36 -18.24
CA LEU A 94 0.47 -12.54 -17.08
C LEU A 94 0.16 -13.28 -15.77
N GLU A 95 -1.00 -13.93 -15.67
CA GLU A 95 -1.34 -14.77 -14.50
C GLU A 95 -0.31 -15.86 -14.26
N LYS A 96 0.06 -16.61 -15.31
CA LYS A 96 1.08 -17.64 -15.24
C LYS A 96 2.42 -17.08 -14.75
N ASN A 97 2.87 -15.99 -15.36
CA ASN A 97 4.16 -15.38 -15.02
C ASN A 97 4.18 -14.82 -13.59
N LEU A 98 3.07 -14.30 -13.09
CA LEU A 98 2.94 -13.84 -11.71
C LEU A 98 2.97 -15.01 -10.73
N ALA A 99 2.23 -16.09 -11.02
CA ALA A 99 2.25 -17.31 -10.22
C ALA A 99 3.67 -17.88 -10.08
N GLU A 100 4.36 -18.01 -11.21
CA GLU A 100 5.76 -18.46 -11.23
C GLU A 100 6.69 -17.55 -10.43
N PHE A 101 6.49 -16.22 -10.54
CA PHE A 101 7.33 -15.23 -9.87
C PHE A 101 7.21 -15.29 -8.34
N VAL A 102 6.01 -15.52 -7.82
CA VAL A 102 5.77 -15.64 -6.36
C VAL A 102 5.76 -17.11 -5.88
N GLY A 103 6.17 -18.07 -6.72
CA GLY A 103 6.28 -19.46 -6.34
C GLY A 103 4.94 -20.14 -5.97
N LYS A 104 3.84 -19.76 -6.64
CA LYS A 104 2.51 -20.34 -6.42
C LYS A 104 2.02 -21.10 -7.64
N PRO A 105 1.14 -22.12 -7.46
CA PRO A 105 0.63 -22.95 -8.57
C PRO A 105 -0.18 -22.19 -9.61
N ASP A 106 -0.90 -21.12 -9.20
CA ASP A 106 -1.80 -20.35 -10.06
C ASP A 106 -1.92 -18.93 -9.57
N ALA A 107 -2.32 -18.01 -10.44
CA ALA A 107 -2.67 -16.63 -10.10
C ALA A 107 -3.91 -16.16 -10.86
N MET A 108 -4.61 -15.18 -10.32
CA MET A 108 -5.78 -14.55 -10.88
C MET A 108 -5.61 -13.04 -10.86
N LEU A 109 -5.77 -12.37 -12.02
CA LEU A 109 -5.72 -10.93 -12.13
C LEU A 109 -6.95 -10.26 -11.49
N LEU A 110 -6.72 -9.09 -10.92
CA LEU A 110 -7.72 -8.20 -10.33
C LEU A 110 -7.68 -6.85 -11.04
N ASN A 111 -8.87 -6.26 -11.29
CA ASN A 111 -8.96 -4.94 -11.91
C ASN A 111 -8.44 -3.83 -10.99
N TYR A 112 -8.71 -3.95 -9.68
CA TYR A 112 -8.22 -3.05 -8.63
C TYR A 112 -7.90 -3.86 -7.38
N GLY A 113 -6.78 -3.54 -6.73
CA GLY A 113 -6.34 -4.24 -5.53
C GLY A 113 -7.33 -4.15 -4.38
N TYR A 114 -7.76 -2.92 -4.05
CA TYR A 114 -8.71 -2.70 -2.95
C TYR A 114 -9.99 -3.52 -3.11
N GLN A 115 -10.66 -3.38 -4.25
CA GLN A 115 -11.90 -4.10 -4.55
C GLN A 115 -11.69 -5.61 -4.63
N GLY A 116 -10.53 -6.04 -5.15
CA GLY A 116 -10.17 -7.45 -5.24
C GLY A 116 -10.01 -8.09 -3.86
N MET A 117 -9.31 -7.43 -2.94
CA MET A 117 -9.14 -7.91 -1.56
C MET A 117 -10.49 -8.03 -0.84
N VAL A 118 -11.31 -6.97 -0.87
CA VAL A 118 -12.66 -6.98 -0.27
C VAL A 118 -13.48 -8.14 -0.81
N SER A 119 -13.51 -8.29 -2.14
CA SER A 119 -14.31 -9.32 -2.81
C SER A 119 -13.78 -10.73 -2.57
N ALA A 120 -12.47 -10.90 -2.46
CA ALA A 120 -11.87 -12.20 -2.14
C ALA A 120 -12.24 -12.65 -0.73
N ILE A 121 -12.12 -11.78 0.26
CA ILE A 121 -12.50 -12.08 1.65
C ILE A 121 -14.00 -12.47 1.71
N ASP A 122 -14.88 -11.65 1.10
CA ASP A 122 -16.33 -11.91 1.08
C ASP A 122 -16.68 -13.27 0.47
N ASN A 123 -15.94 -13.73 -0.54
CA ASN A 123 -16.21 -14.99 -1.21
C ASN A 123 -15.56 -16.22 -0.56
N LEU A 124 -14.49 -16.04 0.21
CA LEU A 124 -13.74 -17.14 0.81
C LEU A 124 -14.41 -17.67 2.08
N VAL A 125 -15.22 -16.86 2.76
CA VAL A 125 -15.75 -17.17 4.08
C VAL A 125 -17.29 -17.13 4.10
N THR A 126 -17.85 -17.99 4.91
CA THR A 126 -19.30 -18.07 5.19
C THR A 126 -19.58 -17.71 6.64
N ARG A 127 -20.84 -17.55 7.03
CA ARG A 127 -21.23 -17.26 8.42
C ARG A 127 -20.73 -18.27 9.47
N HIS A 128 -20.29 -19.45 9.03
CA HIS A 128 -19.78 -20.51 9.90
C HIS A 128 -18.28 -20.42 10.13
N ASP A 129 -17.59 -19.63 9.32
CA ASP A 129 -16.14 -19.45 9.39
C ASP A 129 -15.77 -18.33 10.37
N VAL A 130 -14.53 -18.32 10.80
CA VAL A 130 -13.97 -17.28 11.67
C VAL A 130 -12.82 -16.59 10.96
N ILE A 131 -12.81 -15.26 10.98
CA ILE A 131 -11.66 -14.47 10.54
C ILE A 131 -10.85 -14.04 11.75
N VAL A 132 -9.51 -14.22 11.65
CA VAL A 132 -8.53 -13.67 12.61
C VAL A 132 -7.60 -12.75 11.83
N TYR A 133 -7.45 -11.47 12.24
CA TYR A 133 -6.69 -10.49 11.47
C TYR A 133 -5.89 -9.54 12.36
N ASP A 134 -4.79 -8.99 11.80
CA ASP A 134 -3.92 -8.04 12.48
C ASP A 134 -4.60 -6.68 12.68
N ALA A 135 -4.36 -6.03 13.81
CA ALA A 135 -4.97 -4.75 14.18
C ALA A 135 -4.57 -3.58 13.24
N GLU A 136 -3.39 -3.65 12.61
CA GLU A 136 -2.92 -2.64 11.66
C GLU A 136 -3.21 -2.98 10.20
N SER A 137 -4.08 -3.97 9.94
CA SER A 137 -4.47 -4.35 8.59
C SER A 137 -5.05 -3.20 7.79
N HIS A 138 -4.70 -3.14 6.50
CA HIS A 138 -5.15 -2.13 5.55
C HIS A 138 -6.68 -2.05 5.45
N ALA A 139 -7.19 -0.87 5.11
CA ALA A 139 -8.63 -0.60 5.01
C ALA A 139 -9.38 -1.59 4.10
N CYS A 140 -8.77 -2.10 3.03
CA CYS A 140 -9.40 -3.11 2.16
C CYS A 140 -9.64 -4.45 2.87
N ILE A 141 -8.75 -4.84 3.79
CA ILE A 141 -8.95 -6.02 4.64
C ILE A 141 -10.08 -5.75 5.62
N LEU A 142 -10.07 -4.59 6.29
CA LEU A 142 -11.12 -4.21 7.24
C LEU A 142 -12.49 -4.15 6.60
N ASP A 143 -12.62 -3.64 5.38
CA ASP A 143 -13.89 -3.60 4.65
C ASP A 143 -14.35 -5.00 4.23
N GLY A 144 -13.45 -5.87 3.78
CA GLY A 144 -13.76 -7.28 3.54
C GLY A 144 -14.21 -8.00 4.80
N VAL A 145 -13.51 -7.79 5.92
CA VAL A 145 -13.87 -8.34 7.23
C VAL A 145 -15.23 -7.82 7.74
N ARG A 146 -15.60 -6.58 7.41
CA ARG A 146 -16.92 -6.02 7.78
C ARG A 146 -18.08 -6.69 7.06
N LEU A 147 -17.88 -7.17 5.84
CA LEU A 147 -18.91 -7.90 5.08
C LEU A 147 -19.16 -9.30 5.66
N HIS A 148 -18.20 -9.85 6.39
CA HIS A 148 -18.33 -11.19 6.96
C HIS A 148 -19.43 -11.27 8.02
N ALA A 149 -20.39 -12.18 7.81
CA ALA A 149 -21.53 -12.40 8.71
C ALA A 149 -21.20 -13.28 9.94
N GLY A 150 -20.04 -13.93 9.96
CA GLY A 150 -19.58 -14.79 11.05
C GLY A 150 -18.77 -14.03 12.11
N LYS A 151 -18.06 -14.78 12.93
CA LYS A 151 -17.20 -14.22 13.97
C LYS A 151 -15.85 -13.75 13.42
N ARG A 152 -15.35 -12.68 13.99
CA ARG A 152 -14.05 -12.09 13.66
C ARG A 152 -13.32 -11.70 14.94
N TYR A 153 -12.03 -11.99 14.96
CA TYR A 153 -11.13 -11.63 16.05
C TYR A 153 -9.99 -10.82 15.52
N VAL A 154 -9.67 -9.73 16.18
CA VAL A 154 -8.48 -8.92 15.92
C VAL A 154 -7.40 -9.31 16.93
N PHE A 155 -6.17 -9.50 16.47
CA PHE A 155 -5.02 -9.60 17.34
C PHE A 155 -4.17 -8.33 17.27
N LYS A 156 -3.48 -8.03 18.36
CA LYS A 156 -2.59 -6.87 18.43
C LYS A 156 -1.48 -7.00 17.40
N HIS A 157 -1.11 -5.88 16.79
CA HIS A 157 -0.12 -5.84 15.73
C HIS A 157 1.16 -6.61 16.09
N ASN A 158 1.48 -7.62 15.27
CA ASN A 158 2.66 -8.47 15.42
C ASN A 158 2.84 -9.12 16.81
N ASP A 159 1.79 -9.24 17.62
CA ASP A 159 1.80 -9.85 18.94
C ASP A 159 1.38 -11.33 18.83
N MET A 160 2.36 -12.24 18.88
CA MET A 160 2.13 -13.67 18.71
C MET A 160 1.45 -14.32 19.91
N GLU A 161 1.56 -13.75 21.11
CA GLU A 161 0.84 -14.23 22.29
C GLU A 161 -0.65 -13.91 22.17
N ASP A 162 -0.98 -12.68 21.77
CA ASP A 162 -2.37 -12.31 21.51
C ASP A 162 -2.92 -13.06 20.27
N PHE A 163 -2.12 -13.27 19.23
CA PHE A 163 -2.49 -14.12 18.10
C PHE A 163 -2.89 -15.52 18.56
N ALA A 164 -2.05 -16.20 19.35
CA ALA A 164 -2.34 -17.53 19.90
C ALA A 164 -3.63 -17.55 20.76
N LYS A 165 -3.86 -16.49 21.53
CA LYS A 165 -5.07 -16.31 22.31
C LYS A 165 -6.33 -16.21 21.41
N GLN A 166 -6.26 -15.41 20.33
CA GLN A 166 -7.38 -15.29 19.41
C GLN A 166 -7.60 -16.58 18.62
N MET A 167 -6.52 -17.30 18.25
CA MET A 167 -6.61 -18.60 17.59
C MET A 167 -7.30 -19.66 18.48
N LYS A 168 -6.98 -19.75 19.77
CA LYS A 168 -7.70 -20.65 20.71
C LYS A 168 -9.19 -20.35 20.75
N ARG A 169 -9.58 -19.07 20.75
CA ARG A 169 -11.00 -18.66 20.69
C ARG A 169 -11.66 -19.03 19.38
N ALA A 170 -10.95 -18.84 18.26
CA ALA A 170 -11.44 -19.18 16.93
C ALA A 170 -11.64 -20.70 16.79
N THR A 171 -10.65 -21.50 17.21
CA THR A 171 -10.71 -22.97 17.17
C THR A 171 -11.90 -23.51 17.95
N ALA A 172 -12.11 -23.02 19.18
CA ALA A 172 -13.25 -23.44 20.01
C ALA A 172 -14.61 -23.11 19.39
N LEU A 173 -14.69 -22.14 18.47
CA LEU A 173 -15.94 -21.79 17.79
C LEU A 173 -16.21 -22.66 16.56
N VAL A 174 -15.18 -23.10 15.85
CA VAL A 174 -15.35 -23.92 14.64
C VAL A 174 -15.37 -25.41 14.96
N GLU A 175 -14.91 -25.80 16.14
CA GLU A 175 -14.90 -27.21 16.57
C GLU A 175 -16.29 -27.83 16.51
N GLY A 176 -16.42 -28.97 15.79
CA GLY A 176 -17.69 -29.67 15.56
C GLY A 176 -18.64 -28.97 14.58
N THR A 177 -18.19 -27.89 13.91
CA THR A 177 -18.98 -27.21 12.86
C THR A 177 -18.33 -27.43 11.49
N PRO A 178 -19.03 -27.11 10.38
CA PRO A 178 -18.41 -27.15 9.04
C PRO A 178 -17.51 -25.94 8.75
N GLY A 179 -17.33 -25.01 9.68
CA GLY A 179 -16.56 -23.79 9.51
C GLY A 179 -15.05 -24.00 9.62
N GLY A 180 -14.28 -23.07 9.05
CA GLY A 180 -12.84 -23.00 9.13
C GLY A 180 -12.36 -21.63 9.66
N ILE A 181 -11.03 -21.47 9.72
CA ILE A 181 -10.42 -20.22 10.18
C ILE A 181 -9.60 -19.62 9.03
N LEU A 182 -9.87 -18.36 8.71
CA LEU A 182 -9.08 -17.55 7.80
C LEU A 182 -8.27 -16.54 8.62
N VAL A 183 -6.94 -16.66 8.56
CA VAL A 183 -6.02 -15.66 9.13
C VAL A 183 -5.62 -14.69 8.02
N ILE A 184 -5.68 -13.37 8.29
CA ILE A 184 -5.31 -12.33 7.34
C ILE A 184 -4.30 -11.40 7.99
N THR A 185 -3.19 -11.15 7.32
CA THR A 185 -2.16 -10.19 7.74
C THR A 185 -1.46 -9.59 6.52
N GLU A 186 -0.55 -8.65 6.75
CA GLU A 186 0.25 -8.06 5.67
C GLU A 186 1.67 -8.62 5.67
N GLY A 187 2.29 -8.67 4.49
CA GLY A 187 3.71 -8.96 4.37
C GLY A 187 4.56 -7.77 4.81
N VAL A 188 4.18 -6.58 4.37
CA VAL A 188 4.77 -5.30 4.78
C VAL A 188 3.65 -4.32 5.10
N PHE A 189 3.63 -3.80 6.31
CA PHE A 189 2.64 -2.82 6.76
C PHE A 189 2.97 -1.43 6.22
N GLY A 190 2.03 -0.88 5.48
CA GLY A 190 2.25 0.33 4.68
C GLY A 190 2.42 1.63 5.48
N MET A 191 2.11 1.65 6.77
CA MET A 191 2.25 2.83 7.64
C MET A 191 3.45 2.71 8.56
N SER A 192 3.54 1.66 9.36
CA SER A 192 4.64 1.44 10.31
C SER A 192 5.93 0.96 9.66
N GLY A 193 5.87 0.43 8.43
CA GLY A 193 7.03 -0.12 7.75
C GLY A 193 7.54 -1.45 8.33
N ASN A 194 6.80 -2.05 9.24
CA ASN A 194 7.16 -3.34 9.81
C ASN A 194 6.86 -4.46 8.83
N MET A 195 7.66 -5.52 8.84
CA MET A 195 7.26 -6.79 8.25
C MET A 195 6.28 -7.52 9.16
N GLY A 196 5.32 -8.21 8.55
CA GLY A 196 4.50 -9.18 9.26
C GLY A 196 5.34 -10.36 9.74
N LYS A 197 5.02 -10.90 10.89
CA LYS A 197 5.70 -12.10 11.46
C LYS A 197 5.19 -13.39 10.79
N LEU A 198 5.31 -13.47 9.45
CA LEU A 198 4.73 -14.54 8.67
C LEU A 198 5.29 -15.91 9.04
N ASP A 199 6.58 -16.00 9.30
CA ASP A 199 7.25 -17.25 9.69
C ASP A 199 6.80 -17.74 11.08
N GLU A 200 6.56 -16.81 12.04
CA GLU A 200 6.02 -17.14 13.35
C GLU A 200 4.55 -17.57 13.24
N ILE A 201 3.73 -16.87 12.45
CA ILE A 201 2.33 -17.24 12.19
C ILE A 201 2.25 -18.62 11.52
N ILE A 202 3.09 -18.89 10.53
CA ILE A 202 3.10 -20.16 9.81
C ILE A 202 3.49 -21.33 10.73
N LYS A 203 4.45 -21.15 11.65
CA LYS A 203 4.78 -22.15 12.68
C LYS A 203 3.60 -22.49 13.58
N MET A 204 2.66 -21.58 13.75
CA MET A 204 1.45 -21.85 14.54
C MET A 204 0.48 -22.82 13.83
N LYS A 205 0.67 -23.14 12.53
CA LYS A 205 -0.08 -24.20 11.84
C LYS A 205 0.16 -25.60 12.44
N ASP A 206 1.26 -25.78 13.16
CA ASP A 206 1.52 -27.01 13.92
C ASP A 206 0.55 -27.17 15.13
N GLN A 207 -0.05 -26.10 15.60
CA GLN A 207 -0.92 -26.08 16.77
C GLN A 207 -2.39 -25.79 16.43
N PHE A 208 -2.65 -25.08 15.34
CA PHE A 208 -3.96 -24.61 14.93
C PHE A 208 -4.19 -24.89 13.45
N GLU A 209 -5.39 -25.34 13.11
CA GLU A 209 -5.79 -25.48 11.72
C GLU A 209 -6.37 -24.14 11.19
N PHE A 210 -5.70 -23.54 10.20
CA PHE A 210 -6.17 -22.31 9.55
C PHE A 210 -5.55 -22.15 8.15
N ARG A 211 -6.15 -21.27 7.35
CA ARG A 211 -5.58 -20.80 6.09
C ARG A 211 -5.08 -19.38 6.25
N LEU A 212 -3.92 -19.10 5.67
CA LEU A 212 -3.23 -17.80 5.75
C LEU A 212 -3.36 -17.04 4.43
N PHE A 213 -3.96 -15.87 4.49
CA PHE A 213 -4.06 -14.91 3.38
C PHE A 213 -3.20 -13.70 3.69
N VAL A 214 -2.19 -13.45 2.85
CA VAL A 214 -1.22 -12.36 3.03
C VAL A 214 -1.44 -11.27 1.99
N ASP A 215 -1.61 -10.03 2.45
CA ASP A 215 -1.52 -8.82 1.64
C ASP A 215 -0.06 -8.37 1.59
N ASP A 216 0.60 -8.56 0.48
CA ASP A 216 2.01 -8.17 0.29
C ASP A 216 2.15 -7.01 -0.72
N ALA A 217 1.20 -6.09 -0.69
CA ALA A 217 1.16 -4.95 -1.60
C ALA A 217 2.40 -4.05 -1.52
N HIS A 218 3.06 -3.95 -0.37
CA HIS A 218 4.30 -3.19 -0.18
C HIS A 218 5.57 -4.06 -0.28
N GLY A 219 5.46 -5.38 -0.12
CA GLY A 219 6.61 -6.29 -0.22
C GLY A 219 6.88 -6.77 -1.64
N PHE A 220 5.84 -6.96 -2.46
CA PHE A 220 6.00 -7.38 -3.85
C PHE A 220 6.86 -6.39 -4.65
N GLY A 221 7.90 -6.89 -5.31
CA GLY A 221 8.90 -6.12 -6.05
C GLY A 221 9.97 -5.46 -5.17
N THR A 222 9.81 -5.39 -3.84
CA THR A 222 10.70 -4.67 -2.93
C THR A 222 11.44 -5.58 -1.96
N MET A 223 10.80 -6.64 -1.47
CA MET A 223 11.33 -7.58 -0.49
C MET A 223 11.72 -8.91 -1.13
N GLY A 224 12.62 -9.63 -0.48
CA GLY A 224 13.14 -10.89 -0.96
C GLY A 224 14.25 -10.75 -2.00
N LYS A 225 14.98 -11.85 -2.24
CA LYS A 225 16.12 -11.87 -3.16
C LYS A 225 15.72 -11.50 -4.59
N THR A 226 14.60 -12.06 -5.07
CA THR A 226 14.12 -11.83 -6.44
C THR A 226 13.09 -10.68 -6.50
N GLY A 227 12.52 -10.26 -5.36
CA GLY A 227 11.42 -9.34 -5.27
C GLY A 227 10.06 -10.04 -5.18
N ALA A 228 10.02 -11.34 -4.87
CA ALA A 228 8.78 -12.07 -4.71
C ALA A 228 8.01 -11.72 -3.42
N GLY A 229 8.59 -10.87 -2.56
CA GLY A 229 7.90 -10.29 -1.42
C GLY A 229 8.37 -10.79 -0.06
N ALA A 230 7.59 -10.47 0.97
CA ALA A 230 7.90 -10.75 2.36
C ALA A 230 8.01 -12.27 2.65
N GLY A 231 7.21 -13.10 1.98
CA GLY A 231 7.30 -14.55 2.11
C GLY A 231 8.64 -15.11 1.63
N GLU A 232 9.21 -14.54 0.56
CA GLU A 232 10.56 -14.88 0.09
C GLU A 232 11.63 -14.38 1.06
N GLU A 233 11.51 -13.13 1.54
CA GLU A 233 12.44 -12.53 2.50
C GLU A 233 12.58 -13.37 3.77
N LEU A 234 11.47 -13.90 4.27
CA LEU A 234 11.43 -14.73 5.48
C LEU A 234 11.61 -16.24 5.20
N GLY A 235 11.78 -16.64 3.93
CA GLY A 235 11.92 -18.04 3.56
C GLY A 235 10.70 -18.91 3.88
N CYS A 236 9.50 -18.33 3.89
CA CYS A 236 8.28 -19.00 4.33
C CYS A 236 7.12 -18.95 3.31
N MET A 237 7.40 -18.64 2.03
CA MET A 237 6.42 -18.51 0.98
C MET A 237 5.48 -19.71 0.86
N ASP A 238 5.98 -20.93 1.05
CA ASP A 238 5.18 -22.16 0.94
C ASP A 238 4.07 -22.26 1.99
N GLY A 239 4.27 -21.64 3.17
CA GLY A 239 3.28 -21.61 4.24
C GLY A 239 2.14 -20.62 4.03
N ILE A 240 2.23 -19.74 3.05
CA ILE A 240 1.17 -18.77 2.67
C ILE A 240 0.19 -19.48 1.74
N ASP A 241 -1.09 -19.59 2.14
CA ASP A 241 -2.11 -20.27 1.33
C ASP A 241 -2.61 -19.40 0.18
N LEU A 242 -2.82 -18.09 0.45
CA LEU A 242 -3.18 -17.09 -0.55
C LEU A 242 -2.27 -15.87 -0.41
N TYR A 243 -1.68 -15.50 -1.52
CA TYR A 243 -0.81 -14.33 -1.66
C TYR A 243 -1.52 -13.28 -2.50
N PHE A 244 -1.60 -12.06 -2.02
CA PHE A 244 -2.17 -10.93 -2.75
C PHE A 244 -1.13 -9.83 -2.93
N SER A 245 -1.16 -9.18 -4.09
CA SER A 245 -0.49 -7.90 -4.29
C SER A 245 -1.23 -7.00 -5.28
N THR A 246 -0.90 -5.71 -5.22
CA THR A 246 -1.40 -4.70 -6.16
C THR A 246 -0.31 -4.25 -7.12
N PHE A 247 -0.70 -3.84 -8.33
CA PHE A 247 0.21 -3.20 -9.29
C PHE A 247 0.39 -1.69 -9.04
N ALA A 248 -0.35 -1.11 -8.10
CA ALA A 248 -0.37 0.33 -7.86
C ALA A 248 0.87 0.87 -7.12
N LYS A 249 1.84 0.02 -6.78
CA LYS A 249 3.03 0.39 -6.01
C LYS A 249 4.31 0.07 -6.80
N SER A 250 5.05 -0.98 -6.49
CA SER A 250 6.31 -1.34 -7.17
C SER A 250 6.17 -1.49 -8.69
N MET A 251 5.03 -1.97 -9.16
CA MET A 251 4.73 -2.09 -10.59
C MET A 251 4.33 -0.77 -11.26
N ALA A 252 4.04 0.29 -10.50
CA ALA A 252 3.62 1.61 -11.01
C ALA A 252 2.52 1.50 -12.10
N SER A 253 1.46 0.73 -11.82
CA SER A 253 0.39 0.40 -12.77
C SER A 253 -0.97 0.34 -12.06
N ILE A 254 -1.97 -0.21 -12.71
CA ILE A 254 -3.32 -0.43 -12.17
C ILE A 254 -3.61 -1.92 -12.18
N GLY A 255 -4.37 -2.38 -11.17
CA GLY A 255 -4.75 -3.76 -11.00
C GLY A 255 -4.06 -4.43 -9.81
N GLY A 256 -4.08 -5.74 -9.81
CA GLY A 256 -3.44 -6.59 -8.83
C GLY A 256 -3.62 -8.05 -9.16
N PHE A 257 -3.26 -8.92 -8.23
CA PHE A 257 -3.46 -10.36 -8.39
C PHE A 257 -3.57 -11.06 -7.04
N ILE A 258 -4.20 -12.23 -7.07
CA ILE A 258 -4.17 -13.22 -5.99
C ILE A 258 -3.49 -14.47 -6.56
N ALA A 259 -2.58 -15.07 -5.80
CA ALA A 259 -1.92 -16.32 -6.16
C ALA A 259 -2.09 -17.36 -5.04
N GLY A 260 -2.18 -18.65 -5.42
CA GLY A 260 -2.39 -19.74 -4.48
C GLY A 260 -2.72 -21.05 -5.19
N GLU A 261 -3.39 -21.96 -4.50
CA GLU A 261 -3.82 -23.23 -5.06
C GLU A 261 -4.82 -23.05 -6.22
N THR A 262 -4.60 -23.73 -7.35
CA THR A 262 -5.46 -23.67 -8.54
C THR A 262 -6.95 -23.91 -8.23
N LYS A 263 -7.24 -24.84 -7.31
CA LYS A 263 -8.62 -25.18 -6.91
C LYS A 263 -9.34 -23.97 -6.29
N ILE A 264 -8.65 -23.23 -5.42
CA ILE A 264 -9.19 -22.05 -4.74
C ILE A 264 -9.35 -20.90 -5.73
N LEU A 265 -8.32 -20.65 -6.58
CA LEU A 265 -8.40 -19.60 -7.58
C LEU A 265 -9.48 -19.88 -8.64
N LYS A 266 -9.69 -21.15 -9.00
CA LYS A 266 -10.81 -21.54 -9.87
C LYS A 266 -12.16 -21.21 -9.23
N PHE A 267 -12.32 -21.47 -7.93
CA PHE A 267 -13.53 -21.06 -7.19
C PHE A 267 -13.72 -19.54 -7.24
N LEU A 268 -12.69 -18.76 -6.94
CA LEU A 268 -12.74 -17.29 -6.96
C LEU A 268 -13.07 -16.74 -8.36
N ARG A 269 -12.52 -17.31 -9.44
CA ARG A 269 -12.83 -16.90 -10.82
C ARG A 269 -14.33 -17.01 -11.16
N TYR A 270 -15.03 -17.95 -10.57
CA TYR A 270 -16.48 -18.14 -10.81
C TYR A 270 -17.39 -17.39 -9.84
N ASN A 271 -16.88 -16.96 -8.69
CA ASN A 271 -17.71 -16.41 -7.62
C ASN A 271 -17.43 -14.95 -7.28
N MET A 272 -16.22 -14.43 -7.51
CA MET A 272 -15.90 -13.05 -7.19
C MET A 272 -16.71 -12.08 -8.06
N ARG A 273 -17.74 -11.50 -7.49
CA ARG A 273 -18.67 -10.58 -8.19
C ARG A 273 -17.95 -9.39 -8.83
N SER A 274 -16.91 -8.86 -8.18
CA SER A 274 -16.08 -7.77 -8.69
C SER A 274 -15.26 -8.13 -9.95
N GLN A 275 -15.20 -9.41 -10.30
CA GLN A 275 -14.53 -9.90 -11.51
C GLN A 275 -15.52 -10.45 -12.52
N VAL A 276 -16.55 -11.18 -12.05
CA VAL A 276 -17.57 -11.79 -12.90
C VAL A 276 -18.44 -10.72 -13.58
N PHE A 277 -18.77 -9.64 -12.87
CA PHE A 277 -19.66 -8.58 -13.35
C PHE A 277 -18.93 -7.27 -13.71
N ALA A 278 -17.60 -7.30 -13.81
CA ALA A 278 -16.80 -6.16 -14.21
C ALA A 278 -16.05 -6.44 -15.51
N LYS A 279 -15.82 -5.39 -16.30
CA LYS A 279 -14.94 -5.44 -17.46
C LYS A 279 -13.52 -5.86 -17.01
N SER A 280 -12.87 -6.71 -17.82
CA SER A 280 -11.50 -7.15 -17.57
C SER A 280 -10.48 -6.02 -17.66
N LEU A 281 -9.31 -6.26 -17.10
CA LEU A 281 -8.19 -5.33 -17.17
C LEU A 281 -7.85 -5.01 -18.65
N PRO A 282 -7.74 -3.73 -19.05
CA PRO A 282 -7.41 -3.34 -20.43
C PRO A 282 -6.06 -3.89 -20.91
N MET A 283 -5.98 -4.21 -22.20
CA MET A 283 -4.78 -4.81 -22.79
C MET A 283 -3.50 -3.98 -22.62
N PRO A 284 -3.52 -2.64 -22.72
CA PRO A 284 -2.33 -1.85 -22.41
C PRO A 284 -1.77 -2.09 -21.01
N LEU A 285 -2.66 -2.23 -20.01
CA LEU A 285 -2.23 -2.56 -18.66
C LEU A 285 -1.69 -4.00 -18.54
N VAL A 286 -2.28 -4.95 -19.26
CA VAL A 286 -1.81 -6.34 -19.25
C VAL A 286 -0.41 -6.44 -19.85
N LEU A 287 -0.20 -5.88 -21.05
CA LEU A 287 1.10 -5.92 -21.73
C LEU A 287 2.14 -5.07 -21.01
N GLY A 288 1.73 -3.90 -20.50
CA GLY A 288 2.60 -3.08 -19.64
C GLY A 288 3.02 -3.78 -18.36
N ASN A 289 2.14 -4.57 -17.72
CA ASN A 289 2.49 -5.34 -16.53
C ASN A 289 3.38 -6.55 -16.85
N LEU A 290 3.22 -7.17 -18.03
CA LEU A 290 4.18 -8.17 -18.50
C LEU A 290 5.58 -7.60 -18.63
N LYS A 291 5.72 -6.40 -19.22
CA LYS A 291 7.02 -5.70 -19.31
C LYS A 291 7.59 -5.34 -17.95
N ARG A 292 6.77 -4.85 -17.04
CA ARG A 292 7.19 -4.53 -15.66
C ARG A 292 7.70 -5.76 -14.91
N LEU A 293 6.99 -6.89 -15.04
CA LEU A 293 7.41 -8.15 -14.43
C LEU A 293 8.70 -8.70 -15.05
N GLU A 294 8.88 -8.53 -16.37
CA GLU A 294 10.13 -8.83 -17.06
C GLU A 294 11.29 -8.01 -16.46
N LEU A 295 11.08 -6.70 -16.27
CA LEU A 295 12.11 -5.83 -15.67
C LEU A 295 12.44 -6.22 -14.22
N LEU A 296 11.45 -6.60 -13.42
CA LEU A 296 11.69 -7.12 -12.07
C LEU A 296 12.62 -8.34 -12.09
N ARG A 297 12.45 -9.23 -13.09
CA ARG A 297 13.26 -10.44 -13.24
C ARG A 297 14.66 -10.16 -13.78
N THR A 298 14.80 -9.19 -14.68
CA THR A 298 16.01 -8.97 -15.48
C THR A 298 16.85 -7.79 -15.06
N LYS A 299 16.33 -6.91 -14.19
CA LYS A 299 16.94 -5.66 -13.76
C LYS A 299 17.06 -5.58 -12.22
N PRO A 300 17.86 -6.47 -11.58
CA PRO A 300 18.02 -6.47 -10.13
C PRO A 300 18.57 -5.13 -9.60
N GLU A 301 19.30 -4.37 -10.43
CA GLU A 301 19.82 -3.05 -10.11
C GLU A 301 18.74 -2.04 -9.69
N LEU A 302 17.50 -2.18 -10.13
CA LEU A 302 16.39 -1.33 -9.70
C LEU A 302 16.11 -1.51 -8.19
N LYS A 303 16.06 -2.76 -7.74
CA LYS A 303 15.86 -3.08 -6.33
C LYS A 303 17.11 -2.75 -5.50
N GLU A 304 18.29 -3.00 -6.03
CA GLU A 304 19.57 -2.64 -5.37
C GLU A 304 19.66 -1.14 -5.12
N LYS A 305 19.30 -0.31 -6.11
CA LYS A 305 19.28 1.15 -5.96
C LYS A 305 18.20 1.61 -4.97
N LEU A 306 17.00 1.00 -4.99
CA LEU A 306 16.00 1.24 -3.96
C LEU A 306 16.58 1.02 -2.56
N TRP A 307 17.19 -0.15 -2.32
CA TRP A 307 17.73 -0.50 -1.01
C TRP A 307 18.96 0.31 -0.61
N HIS A 308 19.77 0.79 -1.58
CA HIS A 308 20.79 1.79 -1.31
C HIS A 308 20.18 3.05 -0.72
N ASN A 309 19.15 3.60 -1.36
CA ASN A 309 18.45 4.80 -0.92
C ASN A 309 17.76 4.62 0.42
N VAL A 310 17.11 3.46 0.64
CA VAL A 310 16.49 3.10 1.92
C VAL A 310 17.50 3.13 3.06
N ARG A 311 18.61 2.40 2.91
CA ARG A 311 19.65 2.33 3.95
C ARG A 311 20.24 3.69 4.26
N ARG A 312 20.51 4.49 3.23
CA ARG A 312 21.09 5.83 3.39
C ARG A 312 20.11 6.78 4.11
N LEU A 313 18.86 6.83 3.69
CA LEU A 313 17.83 7.66 4.31
C LEU A 313 17.57 7.24 5.76
N GLN A 314 17.28 5.97 5.98
CA GLN A 314 16.95 5.46 7.31
C GLN A 314 18.15 5.53 8.26
N GLY A 315 19.37 5.23 7.79
CA GLY A 315 20.60 5.40 8.56
C GLY A 315 20.80 6.86 8.97
N GLY A 316 20.72 7.77 8.01
CA GLY A 316 20.89 9.19 8.27
C GLY A 316 19.82 9.79 9.21
N LEU A 317 18.57 9.30 9.17
CA LEU A 317 17.53 9.71 10.12
C LEU A 317 17.83 9.21 11.54
N ARG A 318 18.22 7.93 11.69
CA ARG A 318 18.60 7.37 13.00
C ARG A 318 19.81 8.09 13.62
N GLU A 319 20.83 8.38 12.83
CA GLU A 319 22.04 9.13 13.27
C GLU A 319 21.68 10.52 13.78
N ARG A 320 20.61 11.13 13.24
CA ARG A 320 20.08 12.43 13.69
C ARG A 320 19.07 12.32 14.83
N GLY A 321 18.89 11.12 15.40
CA GLY A 321 18.02 10.87 16.55
C GLY A 321 16.53 10.89 16.23
N PHE A 322 16.13 10.71 14.96
CA PHE A 322 14.71 10.52 14.63
C PHE A 322 14.27 9.09 14.94
N ASP A 323 13.09 8.99 15.54
CA ASP A 323 12.42 7.71 15.71
C ASP A 323 11.73 7.31 14.40
N ILE A 324 12.23 6.25 13.78
CA ILE A 324 11.61 5.65 12.60
C ILE A 324 11.03 4.27 12.90
N GLY A 325 10.79 3.98 14.18
CA GLY A 325 10.30 2.69 14.63
C GLY A 325 11.27 1.54 14.33
N THR A 326 10.69 0.36 14.22
CA THR A 326 11.42 -0.89 13.91
C THR A 326 11.36 -1.23 12.42
N THR A 327 11.17 -0.23 11.54
CA THR A 327 11.10 -0.48 10.10
C THR A 327 12.35 -1.15 9.57
N ASN A 328 12.14 -2.19 8.79
CA ASN A 328 13.14 -2.97 8.05
C ASN A 328 12.74 -3.13 6.58
N THR A 329 11.88 -2.26 6.08
CA THR A 329 11.32 -2.24 4.73
C THR A 329 11.53 -0.88 4.06
N PRO A 330 11.22 -0.70 2.78
CA PRO A 330 11.32 0.61 2.13
C PRO A 330 10.40 1.69 2.68
N VAL A 331 9.34 1.32 3.41
CA VAL A 331 8.47 2.31 4.06
C VAL A 331 9.21 2.91 5.25
N THR A 332 9.36 4.23 5.25
CA THR A 332 10.13 4.95 6.28
C THR A 332 9.20 5.91 7.05
N PRO A 333 8.62 5.48 8.16
CA PRO A 333 7.90 6.37 9.07
C PRO A 333 8.90 7.21 9.87
N VAL A 334 8.55 8.46 10.14
CA VAL A 334 9.26 9.32 11.11
C VAL A 334 8.24 9.74 12.15
N PHE A 335 8.34 9.17 13.33
CA PHE A 335 7.45 9.48 14.45
C PHE A 335 7.90 10.77 15.12
N LEU A 336 6.99 11.71 15.20
CA LEU A 336 7.19 12.95 15.95
C LEU A 336 6.47 12.81 17.29
N HIS A 337 7.27 12.61 18.34
CA HIS A 337 6.77 12.46 19.71
C HIS A 337 6.49 13.82 20.32
N GLY A 338 5.39 13.91 21.05
CA GLY A 338 4.97 15.12 21.70
C GLY A 338 3.47 15.36 21.58
N ASN A 339 2.99 16.41 22.19
CA ASN A 339 1.60 16.84 22.01
C ASN A 339 1.57 17.92 20.91
N HIS A 340 1.70 17.47 19.65
CA HIS A 340 1.68 18.34 18.48
C HIS A 340 0.24 18.77 18.20
N ASP A 341 -0.03 20.07 18.32
CA ASP A 341 -1.32 20.61 17.95
C ASP A 341 -1.42 20.81 16.41
N LEU A 342 -2.60 21.18 15.97
CA LEU A 342 -2.87 21.39 14.54
C LEU A 342 -1.96 22.51 13.97
N TYR A 343 -1.67 23.55 14.73
CA TYR A 343 -0.86 24.69 14.28
C TYR A 343 0.58 24.27 14.05
N GLU A 344 1.19 23.63 15.02
CA GLU A 344 2.58 23.14 14.93
C GLU A 344 2.75 22.14 13.76
N THR A 345 1.78 21.21 13.63
CA THR A 345 1.77 20.25 12.52
C THR A 345 1.66 20.94 11.16
N THR A 346 0.77 21.92 11.05
CA THR A 346 0.54 22.66 9.81
C THR A 346 1.76 23.51 9.43
N GLN A 347 2.39 24.16 10.40
CA GLN A 347 3.60 24.94 10.21
C GLN A 347 4.78 24.08 9.82
N LEU A 348 4.96 22.92 10.43
CA LEU A 348 5.99 21.95 10.06
C LEU A 348 5.86 21.52 8.59
N ILE A 349 4.65 21.18 8.15
CA ILE A 349 4.41 20.74 6.77
C ILE A 349 4.66 21.88 5.78
N PHE A 350 4.21 23.09 6.16
CA PHE A 350 4.45 24.28 5.36
C PHE A 350 5.95 24.55 5.23
N ASP A 351 6.68 24.50 6.32
CA ASP A 351 8.13 24.70 6.37
C ASP A 351 8.87 23.69 5.47
N LEU A 352 8.54 22.38 5.60
CA LEU A 352 9.12 21.35 4.75
C LEU A 352 8.86 21.63 3.26
N ARG A 353 7.64 22.03 2.90
CA ARG A 353 7.27 22.25 1.50
C ARG A 353 7.81 23.55 0.93
N GLU A 354 7.71 24.66 1.67
CA GLU A 354 8.01 25.99 1.13
C GLU A 354 9.46 26.40 1.29
N ASN A 355 10.09 26.04 2.40
CA ASN A 355 11.46 26.44 2.71
C ASN A 355 12.48 25.36 2.36
N TYR A 356 12.13 24.08 2.58
CA TYR A 356 13.05 22.96 2.29
C TYR A 356 12.72 22.20 1.01
N HIS A 357 11.66 22.56 0.31
CA HIS A 357 11.26 21.93 -0.95
C HIS A 357 11.05 20.40 -0.85
N ILE A 358 10.50 19.92 0.28
CA ILE A 358 10.24 18.52 0.54
C ILE A 358 8.73 18.26 0.60
N PHE A 359 8.27 17.31 -0.21
CA PHE A 359 6.89 16.86 -0.22
C PHE A 359 6.81 15.42 0.29
N CYS A 360 6.35 15.25 1.54
CA CYS A 360 6.10 13.95 2.15
C CYS A 360 4.64 13.81 2.59
N SER A 361 4.22 12.56 2.82
CA SER A 361 2.90 12.28 3.39
C SER A 361 2.91 12.55 4.88
N VAL A 362 1.83 13.15 5.36
CA VAL A 362 1.57 13.36 6.78
C VAL A 362 0.46 12.43 7.20
N VAL A 363 0.69 11.69 8.25
CA VAL A 363 -0.25 10.71 8.78
C VAL A 363 -0.62 11.09 10.20
N MET A 364 -1.92 11.17 10.44
CA MET A 364 -2.51 11.52 11.73
C MET A 364 -3.82 10.76 11.93
N TYR A 365 -4.45 10.94 13.07
CA TYR A 365 -5.76 10.35 13.32
C TYR A 365 -6.73 10.66 12.16
N PRO A 366 -7.54 9.69 11.71
CA PRO A 366 -7.79 8.36 12.29
C PRO A 366 -6.88 7.22 11.79
N VAL A 367 -5.88 7.50 10.98
CA VAL A 367 -4.99 6.48 10.38
C VAL A 367 -4.02 5.92 11.42
N ILE A 368 -3.57 6.77 12.33
CA ILE A 368 -2.76 6.41 13.50
C ILE A 368 -3.46 6.91 14.77
N PRO A 369 -3.08 6.44 15.98
CA PRO A 369 -3.69 6.86 17.24
C PRO A 369 -3.71 8.38 17.43
N LYS A 370 -4.78 8.87 18.09
CA LYS A 370 -4.95 10.30 18.37
C LYS A 370 -3.79 10.85 19.21
N GLY A 371 -3.28 12.00 18.81
CA GLY A 371 -2.15 12.66 19.49
C GLY A 371 -0.78 12.25 18.96
N GLN A 372 -0.71 11.30 18.04
CA GLN A 372 0.51 10.96 17.32
C GLN A 372 0.55 11.70 15.97
N LEU A 373 1.75 12.06 15.55
CA LEU A 373 2.05 12.61 14.24
C LEU A 373 3.17 11.79 13.60
N MET A 374 3.00 11.42 12.36
CA MET A 374 4.00 10.68 11.61
C MET A 374 4.19 11.30 10.22
N LEU A 375 5.42 11.53 9.83
CA LEU A 375 5.77 11.79 8.44
C LEU A 375 6.15 10.45 7.80
N ARG A 376 5.57 10.17 6.65
CA ARG A 376 5.84 8.93 5.92
C ARG A 376 6.63 9.25 4.66
N LEU A 377 7.86 8.74 4.60
CA LEU A 377 8.75 8.88 3.46
C LEU A 377 8.85 7.54 2.71
N ILE A 378 8.72 7.61 1.40
CA ILE A 378 8.84 6.46 0.50
C ILE A 378 10.05 6.67 -0.40
N PRO A 379 11.23 6.16 -0.04
CA PRO A 379 12.37 6.13 -0.95
C PRO A 379 12.05 5.27 -2.17
N THR A 380 12.56 5.70 -3.30
CA THR A 380 12.41 5.02 -4.59
C THR A 380 13.76 4.85 -5.26
N ALA A 381 13.86 3.98 -6.25
CA ALA A 381 15.09 3.78 -7.01
C ALA A 381 15.54 5.02 -7.81
N VAL A 382 14.63 5.97 -8.04
CA VAL A 382 14.94 7.20 -8.79
C VAL A 382 15.42 8.36 -7.94
N HIS A 383 15.32 8.29 -6.61
CA HIS A 383 15.93 9.29 -5.74
C HIS A 383 17.44 9.26 -5.87
N THR A 384 18.04 10.44 -5.83
CA THR A 384 19.49 10.64 -5.87
C THR A 384 20.06 10.74 -4.45
N ASP A 385 21.38 10.57 -4.34
CA ASP A 385 22.07 10.80 -3.07
C ASP A 385 21.92 12.26 -2.61
N GLN A 386 21.85 13.20 -3.55
CA GLN A 386 21.61 14.62 -3.26
C GLN A 386 20.22 14.83 -2.66
N ASP A 387 19.15 14.19 -3.19
CA ASP A 387 17.82 14.30 -2.62
C ASP A 387 17.77 13.82 -1.16
N ILE A 388 18.52 12.76 -0.87
CA ILE A 388 18.64 12.23 0.49
C ILE A 388 19.38 13.22 1.40
N ASP A 389 20.49 13.77 0.95
CA ASP A 389 21.29 14.73 1.74
C ASP A 389 20.51 16.02 2.01
N GLU A 390 19.83 16.57 0.99
CA GLU A 390 18.94 17.74 1.16
C GLU A 390 17.84 17.45 2.18
N THR A 391 17.23 16.26 2.11
CA THR A 391 16.17 15.84 3.04
C THR A 391 16.70 15.68 4.46
N LEU A 392 17.83 15.01 4.65
CA LEU A 392 18.44 14.81 5.97
C LEU A 392 18.85 16.13 6.63
N ASN A 393 19.36 17.09 5.87
CA ASN A 393 19.72 18.41 6.37
C ASN A 393 18.46 19.18 6.79
N ALA A 394 17.42 19.18 5.96
CA ALA A 394 16.13 19.80 6.29
C ALA A 394 15.52 19.22 7.58
N PHE A 395 15.55 17.90 7.72
CA PHE A 395 15.03 17.23 8.92
C PHE A 395 15.83 17.63 10.18
N THR A 396 17.12 17.85 10.09
CA THR A 396 17.94 18.35 11.21
C THR A 396 17.43 19.72 11.68
N GLU A 397 17.27 20.66 10.74
CA GLU A 397 16.81 22.01 11.07
C GLU A 397 15.35 22.01 11.58
N VAL A 398 14.48 21.19 10.98
CA VAL A 398 13.11 21.02 11.44
C VAL A 398 13.07 20.45 12.87
N ARG A 399 13.96 19.50 13.19
CA ARG A 399 14.08 18.95 14.55
C ARG A 399 14.45 20.03 15.56
N GLU A 400 15.43 20.87 15.23
CA GLU A 400 15.82 21.99 16.09
C GLU A 400 14.66 22.97 16.32
N LYS A 401 13.88 23.26 15.29
CA LYS A 401 12.69 24.11 15.39
C LYS A 401 11.60 23.52 16.29
N LEU A 402 11.37 22.20 16.20
CA LEU A 402 10.41 21.49 17.06
C LEU A 402 10.86 21.47 18.51
N ASP A 403 12.12 21.12 18.77
CA ASP A 403 12.70 21.03 20.11
C ASP A 403 12.70 22.40 20.81
N ASN A 404 13.00 23.47 20.07
CA ASN A 404 13.00 24.86 20.55
C ASN A 404 11.59 25.52 20.53
N LYS A 405 10.55 24.81 20.07
CA LYS A 405 9.18 25.33 19.95
C LYS A 405 9.07 26.66 19.21
N THR A 406 9.79 26.79 18.08
CA THR A 406 9.85 28.02 17.31
C THR A 406 8.74 28.18 16.29
N TYR A 407 7.93 27.14 16.05
CA TYR A 407 6.80 27.27 15.15
C TYR A 407 5.69 28.16 15.74
N PRO A 408 5.19 29.16 14.99
CA PRO A 408 4.15 30.04 15.46
C PRO A 408 2.82 29.28 15.64
N ARG A 409 2.02 29.71 16.63
CA ARG A 409 0.69 29.13 16.91
C ARG A 409 -0.41 29.79 16.08
N GLU A 410 -0.17 29.88 14.78
CA GLU A 410 -1.11 30.39 13.78
C GLU A 410 -1.04 29.53 12.52
N LEU A 411 -2.08 29.55 11.71
CA LEU A 411 -2.04 28.88 10.42
C LEU A 411 -1.07 29.61 9.48
N PRO A 412 -0.21 28.89 8.72
CA PRO A 412 0.68 29.51 7.77
C PRO A 412 -0.11 30.24 6.67
N PRO A 413 0.49 31.28 6.02
CA PRO A 413 -0.17 32.04 4.97
C PRO A 413 -0.27 31.22 3.67
N ILE A 414 -1.12 30.21 3.68
CA ILE A 414 -1.35 29.36 2.51
C ILE A 414 -2.35 30.07 1.59
N GLN A 415 -1.88 30.46 0.40
CA GLN A 415 -2.78 30.99 -0.62
C GLN A 415 -3.74 29.89 -1.07
N SER A 416 -5.05 30.11 -0.90
CA SER A 416 -6.06 29.18 -1.40
C SER A 416 -5.94 29.12 -2.93
N VAL A 417 -5.80 27.91 -3.49
CA VAL A 417 -5.73 27.66 -4.95
C VAL A 417 -7.07 27.95 -5.67
N ALA A 418 -8.03 28.56 -4.99
CA ALA A 418 -9.33 28.91 -5.57
C ALA A 418 -9.28 30.01 -6.66
N ALA A 419 -8.11 30.62 -6.93
CA ALA A 419 -8.02 31.74 -7.86
C ALA A 419 -7.46 31.41 -9.27
N ALA A 420 -7.13 30.15 -9.58
CA ALA A 420 -6.49 29.78 -10.85
C ALA A 420 -7.32 28.83 -11.75
N ALA A 421 -8.62 28.72 -11.52
CA ALA A 421 -9.51 27.91 -12.36
C ALA A 421 -10.42 28.77 -13.21
N THR A 422 -9.86 29.73 -13.92
CA THR A 422 -10.54 30.45 -15.01
C THR A 422 -9.53 30.69 -16.14
N VAL A 423 -9.31 29.68 -16.96
CA VAL A 423 -9.07 29.80 -18.42
C VAL A 423 -9.44 28.45 -19.03
#